data_c7693e8e699e57fca78d56b732e3703d
#
_entry.id   c7693e8e699e57fca78d56b732e3703d
#
_cell.length_a   1.000
_cell.length_b   1.000
_cell.length_c   1.000
_cell.angle_alpha   90.00
_cell.angle_beta   90.00
_cell.angle_gamma   90.00
#
_symmetry.space_group_name_H-M   'P 1'
#
loop_
_entity.id
_entity.type
_entity.pdbx_description
1 polymer ?
#
loop_
_entity_poly.entity_id
_entity_poly.type
_entity_poly.pdbx_seq_one_letter_code
_entity_poly.pdbx_strand_id
1 'polypeptide(L)'
;MLQGRSEEAERSRDEIQKLISQIAHQMRTPLMNMETYIGFLEDGKEQMSEELFFQSVDALKNSQGKLGFLVESFIRMARLEQHILQIKKEEPDLLKTVRNGFGQIQ
;
A
#
# COMPACT_ATOMS: atom_id res chain seq x y z
N MET A 1 7.49 -9.91 -30.99
CA MET A 1 7.37 -8.53 -30.49
C MET A 1 6.13 -8.31 -29.65
N LEU A 2 4.95 -8.64 -30.18
CA LEU A 2 3.72 -8.51 -29.42
C LEU A 2 3.72 -9.44 -28.20
N GLN A 3 4.25 -10.64 -28.36
CA GLN A 3 4.38 -11.59 -27.26
C GLN A 3 5.34 -11.08 -26.19
N GLY A 4 6.44 -10.44 -26.61
CA GLY A 4 7.40 -9.88 -25.65
C GLY A 4 6.80 -8.82 -24.77
N ARG A 5 5.98 -7.92 -25.32
CA ARG A 5 5.31 -6.89 -24.54
C ARG A 5 4.30 -7.48 -23.56
N SER A 6 3.58 -8.50 -23.99
CA SER A 6 2.62 -9.18 -23.13
C SER A 6 3.33 -9.86 -21.97
N GLU A 7 4.44 -10.51 -22.24
CA GLU A 7 5.23 -11.16 -21.19
C GLU A 7 5.82 -10.15 -20.21
N GLU A 8 6.30 -9.01 -20.72
CA GLU A 8 6.80 -7.96 -19.86
C GLU A 8 5.72 -7.38 -18.97
N ALA A 9 4.52 -7.16 -19.51
CA ALA A 9 3.39 -6.67 -18.74
C ALA A 9 2.99 -7.67 -17.66
N GLU A 10 2.97 -8.95 -17.98
CA GLU A 10 2.64 -9.98 -17.00
C GLU A 10 3.70 -10.08 -15.92
N ARG A 11 4.96 -9.97 -16.29
CA ARG A 11 6.07 -9.99 -15.33
C ARG A 11 5.98 -8.80 -14.38
N SER A 12 5.72 -7.62 -14.92
CA SER A 12 5.58 -6.41 -14.12
C SER A 12 4.38 -6.51 -13.19
N ARG A 13 3.28 -7.08 -13.67
CA ARG A 13 2.09 -7.29 -12.85
C ARG A 13 2.39 -8.25 -11.69
N ASP A 14 3.09 -9.35 -11.97
CA ASP A 14 3.45 -10.32 -10.95
C ASP A 14 4.35 -9.70 -9.89
N GLU A 15 5.32 -8.89 -10.31
CA GLU A 15 6.20 -8.18 -9.38
C GLU A 15 5.42 -7.21 -8.52
N ILE A 16 4.48 -6.46 -9.11
CA ILE A 16 3.64 -5.53 -8.37
C ILE A 16 2.76 -6.26 -7.38
N GLN A 17 2.20 -7.41 -7.76
CA GLN A 17 1.39 -8.21 -6.85
C GLN A 17 2.20 -8.70 -5.65
N LYS A 18 3.45 -9.09 -5.89
CA LYS A 18 4.34 -9.46 -4.79
C LYS A 18 4.60 -8.29 -3.86
N LEU A 19 4.83 -7.11 -4.42
CA LEU A 19 5.04 -5.90 -3.62
C LEU A 19 3.80 -5.55 -2.82
N ILE A 20 2.61 -5.65 -3.43
CA ILE A 20 1.35 -5.42 -2.74
C ILE A 20 1.20 -6.37 -1.56
N SER A 21 1.49 -7.66 -1.78
CA SER A 21 1.44 -8.65 -0.71
C SER A 21 2.42 -8.35 0.41
N GLN A 22 3.63 -7.92 0.06
CA GLN A 22 4.63 -7.54 1.06
C GLN A 22 4.20 -6.33 1.85
N ILE A 23 3.63 -5.33 1.19
CA ILE A 23 3.13 -4.14 1.87
C ILE A 23 2.00 -4.52 2.83
N ALA A 24 1.05 -5.34 2.37
CA ALA A 24 -0.04 -5.80 3.21
C ALA A 24 0.48 -6.55 4.44
N HIS A 25 1.51 -7.36 4.25
CA HIS A 25 2.15 -8.10 5.34
C HIS A 25 2.79 -7.14 6.34
N GLN A 26 3.46 -6.11 5.83
CA GLN A 26 4.13 -5.11 6.68
C GLN A 26 3.14 -4.22 7.42
N MET A 27 1.92 -4.06 6.90
CA MET A 27 0.87 -3.31 7.60
C MET A 27 0.43 -4.00 8.89
N ARG A 28 0.56 -5.32 8.94
CA ARG A 28 0.13 -6.10 10.10
C ARG A 28 0.88 -5.69 11.36
N THR A 29 2.19 -5.47 11.24
CA THR A 29 3.03 -5.13 12.40
C THR A 29 2.61 -3.83 13.08
N PRO A 30 2.49 -2.70 12.38
CA PRO A 30 2.02 -1.48 13.04
C PRO A 30 0.60 -1.60 13.57
N LEU A 31 -0.28 -2.34 12.87
CA LEU A 31 -1.63 -2.56 13.37
C LEU A 31 -1.63 -3.32 14.69
N MET A 32 -0.84 -4.39 14.78
CA MET A 32 -0.75 -5.18 16.02
C MET A 32 -0.13 -4.36 17.14
N ASN A 33 0.88 -3.55 16.83
CA ASN A 33 1.47 -2.66 17.83
C ASN A 33 0.45 -1.65 18.35
N MET A 34 -0.36 -1.08 17.46
CA MET A 34 -1.40 -0.13 17.86
C MET A 34 -2.42 -0.80 18.76
N GLU A 35 -2.85 -2.00 18.43
CA GLU A 35 -3.79 -2.75 19.26
C GLU A 35 -3.21 -3.02 20.65
N THR A 36 -1.93 -3.41 20.71
CA THR A 36 -1.26 -3.70 21.95
C THR A 36 -1.21 -2.46 22.87
N TYR A 37 -0.79 -1.33 22.31
CA TYR A 37 -0.67 -0.11 23.12
C TYR A 37 -2.02 0.48 23.48
N ILE A 38 -3.01 0.36 22.62
CA ILE A 38 -4.38 0.76 22.96
C ILE A 38 -4.87 -0.09 24.13
N GLY A 39 -4.59 -1.41 24.10
CA GLY A 39 -4.94 -2.30 25.19
C GLY A 39 -4.30 -1.88 26.50
N PHE A 40 -3.03 -1.51 26.47
CA PHE A 40 -2.34 -1.01 27.67
C PHE A 40 -3.00 0.24 28.22
N LEU A 41 -3.38 1.17 27.33
CA LEU A 41 -4.03 2.42 27.75
C LEU A 41 -5.42 2.16 28.33
N GLU A 42 -6.17 1.23 27.76
CA GLU A 42 -7.50 0.89 28.28
C GLU A 42 -7.43 0.20 29.64
N ASP A 43 -6.53 -0.77 29.79
CA ASP A 43 -6.46 -1.60 31.00
C ASP A 43 -5.73 -0.90 32.12
N GLY A 44 -4.74 -0.08 31.81
CA GLY A 44 -3.86 0.51 32.81
C GLY A 44 -4.11 1.96 33.15
N LYS A 45 -5.20 2.53 32.67
CA LYS A 45 -5.40 3.98 32.74
C LYS A 45 -5.32 4.59 34.14
N GLU A 46 -5.64 3.85 35.22
CA GLU A 46 -5.56 4.36 36.58
C GLU A 46 -4.22 4.06 37.25
N GLN A 47 -3.54 3.00 36.78
CA GLN A 47 -2.28 2.55 37.41
C GLN A 47 -1.08 2.81 36.54
N MET A 48 -1.28 3.38 35.39
CA MET A 48 -0.20 3.60 34.44
C MET A 48 0.62 4.83 34.85
N SER A 49 1.96 4.68 34.85
CA SER A 49 2.84 5.81 35.10
C SER A 49 2.79 6.78 33.93
N GLU A 50 3.15 8.04 34.17
CA GLU A 50 3.24 9.03 33.10
C GLU A 50 4.22 8.59 32.02
N GLU A 51 5.34 8.03 32.44
CA GLU A 51 6.36 7.57 31.52
C GLU A 51 5.81 6.51 30.58
N LEU A 52 5.10 5.51 31.12
CA LEU A 52 4.53 4.46 30.30
C LEU A 52 3.42 5.01 29.41
N PHE A 53 2.64 5.97 29.90
CA PHE A 53 1.61 6.62 29.11
C PHE A 53 2.22 7.32 27.87
N PHE A 54 3.26 8.13 28.09
CA PHE A 54 3.90 8.84 27.00
C PHE A 54 4.59 7.89 26.02
N GLN A 55 5.20 6.82 26.52
CA GLN A 55 5.80 5.80 25.66
C GLN A 55 4.75 5.14 24.78
N SER A 56 3.59 4.84 25.34
CA SER A 56 2.50 4.21 24.60
C SER A 56 1.96 5.15 23.52
N VAL A 57 1.79 6.43 23.84
CA VAL A 57 1.33 7.42 22.87
C VAL A 57 2.35 7.57 21.73
N ASP A 58 3.64 7.65 22.06
CA ASP A 58 4.68 7.76 21.05
C ASP A 58 4.72 6.54 20.15
N ALA A 59 4.56 5.35 20.73
CA ALA A 59 4.53 4.12 19.96
C ALA A 59 3.33 4.09 19.02
N LEU A 60 2.18 4.57 19.49
CA LEU A 60 0.98 4.68 18.64
C LEU A 60 1.20 5.64 17.47
N LYS A 61 1.80 6.80 17.74
CA LYS A 61 2.09 7.77 16.70
C LYS A 61 3.04 7.22 15.65
N ASN A 62 4.10 6.54 16.11
CA ASN A 62 5.07 5.93 15.20
C ASN A 62 4.42 4.84 14.34
N SER A 63 3.61 4.00 14.96
CA SER A 63 2.91 2.94 14.25
C SER A 63 1.91 3.49 13.24
N GLN A 64 1.20 4.56 13.62
CA GLN A 64 0.28 5.23 12.74
C GLN A 64 0.99 5.80 11.52
N GLY A 65 2.14 6.44 11.73
CA GLY A 65 2.93 6.99 10.63
C GLY A 65 3.40 5.93 9.65
N LYS A 66 3.88 4.81 10.18
CA LYS A 66 4.30 3.69 9.34
C LYS A 66 3.12 3.10 8.58
N LEU A 67 2.00 2.93 9.26
CA LEU A 67 0.81 2.39 8.62
C LEU A 67 0.33 3.32 7.50
N GLY A 68 0.31 4.63 7.75
CA GLY A 68 -0.08 5.59 6.74
C GLY A 68 0.80 5.53 5.49
N PHE A 69 2.11 5.45 5.70
CA PHE A 69 3.06 5.30 4.59
C PHE A 69 2.80 4.02 3.80
N LEU A 70 2.55 2.92 4.50
CA LEU A 70 2.29 1.64 3.85
C LEU A 70 0.97 1.64 3.09
N VAL A 71 -0.06 2.30 3.65
CA VAL A 71 -1.34 2.43 2.97
C VAL A 71 -1.19 3.22 1.67
N GLU A 72 -0.45 4.32 1.70
CA GLU A 72 -0.19 5.11 0.50
C GLU A 72 0.58 4.31 -0.54
N SER A 73 1.57 3.55 -0.10
CA SER A 73 2.34 2.69 -0.99
C SER A 73 1.46 1.62 -1.62
N PHE A 74 0.57 1.02 -0.81
CA PHE A 74 -0.38 0.03 -1.29
C PHE A 74 -1.28 0.61 -2.38
N ILE A 75 -1.82 1.81 -2.16
CA ILE A 75 -2.70 2.46 -3.13
C ILE A 75 -1.94 2.73 -4.43
N ARG A 76 -0.71 3.21 -4.33
CA ARG A 76 0.12 3.46 -5.51
C ARG A 76 0.36 2.19 -6.32
N MET A 77 0.69 1.11 -5.64
CA MET A 77 0.95 -0.17 -6.30
C MET A 77 -0.32 -0.73 -6.93
N ALA A 78 -1.45 -0.60 -6.23
CA ALA A 78 -2.73 -1.05 -6.76
C ALA A 78 -3.12 -0.28 -8.02
N ARG A 79 -2.89 1.02 -8.04
CA ARG A 79 -3.15 1.83 -9.23
C ARG A 79 -2.26 1.44 -10.39
N LEU A 80 -1.00 1.17 -10.09
CA LEU A 80 -0.05 0.74 -11.12
C LEU A 80 -0.45 -0.61 -11.69
N GLU A 81 -0.88 -1.53 -10.84
CA GLU A 81 -1.37 -2.83 -11.30
C GLU A 81 -2.57 -2.67 -12.23
N GLN A 82 -3.52 -1.82 -11.85
CA GLN A 82 -4.69 -1.57 -12.69
C GLN A 82 -4.29 -0.97 -14.03
N HIS A 83 -3.31 -0.09 -14.04
CA HIS A 83 -2.82 0.51 -15.26
C HIS A 83 -2.24 -0.56 -16.19
N ILE A 84 -1.46 -1.47 -15.66
CA ILE A 84 -0.87 -2.55 -16.43
C ILE A 84 -1.95 -3.49 -16.96
N LEU A 85 -2.97 -3.78 -16.16
CA LEU A 85 -4.10 -4.60 -16.60
C LEU A 85 -4.84 -3.96 -17.77
N GLN A 86 -5.02 -2.64 -17.73
CA GLN A 86 -5.65 -1.92 -18.82
C GLN A 86 -4.82 -2.00 -20.10
N ILE A 87 -3.52 -1.84 -19.98
CA ILE A 87 -2.61 -1.97 -21.11
C ILE A 87 -2.74 -3.33 -21.77
N LYS A 88 -2.76 -4.38 -20.95
CA LYS A 88 -2.88 -5.75 -21.45
C LYS A 88 -4.23 -6.00 -22.11
N LYS A 89 -5.29 -5.44 -21.52
CA LYS A 89 -6.66 -5.68 -21.99
C LYS A 89 -6.97 -4.94 -23.28
N GLU A 90 -6.37 -3.79 -23.49
CA GLU A 90 -6.69 -2.89 -24.60
C GLU A 90 -5.69 -2.98 -25.76
N GLU A 91 -4.78 -3.93 -25.74
CA GLU A 91 -3.99 -4.27 -26.90
C GLU A 91 -4.93 -4.84 -27.97
N PRO A 92 -4.91 -4.43 -29.21
CA PRO A 92 -3.95 -3.64 -29.98
C PRO A 92 -4.21 -2.15 -30.08
N ASP A 93 -5.22 -1.62 -29.49
CA ASP A 93 -5.57 -0.19 -29.55
C ASP A 93 -4.86 0.65 -28.49
N LEU A 94 -3.83 0.06 -27.91
CA LEU A 94 -3.12 0.64 -26.78
C LEU A 94 -2.63 2.07 -27.02
N LEU A 95 -1.97 2.30 -28.13
CA LEU A 95 -1.40 3.61 -28.44
C LEU A 95 -2.47 4.68 -28.56
N LYS A 96 -3.58 4.33 -29.19
CA LYS A 96 -4.71 5.24 -29.36
C LYS A 96 -5.35 5.59 -28.02
N THR A 97 -5.55 4.57 -27.18
CA THR A 97 -6.14 4.74 -25.86
C THR A 97 -5.26 5.58 -24.96
N VAL A 98 -3.96 5.33 -24.97
CA VAL A 98 -3.01 6.11 -24.16
C VAL A 98 -3.00 7.56 -24.60
N ARG A 99 -3.00 7.83 -25.90
CA ARG A 99 -3.05 9.20 -26.40
C ARG A 99 -4.31 9.91 -25.96
N ASN A 100 -5.45 9.24 -26.08
CA ASN A 100 -6.73 9.81 -25.69
C ASN A 100 -6.76 10.09 -24.20
N GLY A 101 -6.21 9.16 -23.41
CA GLY A 101 -6.12 9.32 -21.97
C GLY A 101 -5.29 10.54 -21.56
N PHE A 102 -4.13 10.72 -22.17
CA PHE A 102 -3.28 11.86 -21.90
C PHE A 102 -3.91 13.16 -22.37
N GLY A 103 -4.56 13.12 -23.53
CA GLY A 103 -5.25 14.31 -24.03
C GLY A 103 -6.38 14.75 -23.13
N GLN A 104 -7.08 13.83 -22.51
CA GLN A 104 -8.19 14.15 -21.60
C GLN A 104 -7.70 14.67 -20.25
N ILE A 105 -6.58 14.20 -19.79
CA ILE A 105 -6.03 14.61 -18.50
C ILE A 105 -5.47 16.03 -18.57
N GLN A 106 -4.95 16.40 -19.73
CA GLN A 106 -4.44 17.74 -19.93
C GLN A 106 -5.55 18.74 -20.18
#